data_b0f870ed3fd22b6f9dd695ea3e64ccd8
#
_entry.id   b0f870ed3fd22b6f9dd695ea3e64ccd8
#
_cell.length_a   1.000
_cell.length_b   1.000
_cell.length_c   1.000
_cell.angle_alpha   90.00
_cell.angle_beta   90.00
_cell.angle_gamma   90.00
#
_symmetry.space_group_name_H-M   'P 1'
#
loop_
_entity.id
_entity.type
_entity.pdbx_description
1 polymer ?
#
loop_
_entity_poly.entity_id
_entity_poly.type
_entity_poly.pdbx_seq_one_letter_code
_entity_poly.pdbx_strand_id
1 'polypeptide(L)'
;MERYNFKKTEDKWQDFWDKNKVFKTKIDRNKKKFYCLEMFPYPSGKIHMGHVRNYTIGDVLARYKILQGYNVLHPMGWDSFGMPAENAARQNNLDPETWTKENISVMKNQLKKLGLSIDWDREISTCSSEYYKHQQEFFLELFDKGLVYRKENYVNWDPIDQTVLANEQVIDGKGWRSGAPVERKKLNQWFFNISKFP
;
A
#
# COMPACT_ATOMS: atom_id res chain seq x y z
N MET A 1 17.62 39.71 17.96
CA MET A 1 16.56 38.97 17.20
C MET A 1 16.69 37.50 17.47
N GLU A 2 15.62 36.85 17.89
CA GLU A 2 15.61 35.41 18.08
C GLU A 2 15.76 34.72 16.71
N ARG A 3 16.70 33.79 16.62
CA ARG A 3 16.98 33.11 15.33
C ARG A 3 15.81 32.20 15.00
N TYR A 4 15.35 32.17 13.76
CA TYR A 4 14.27 31.30 13.30
C TYR A 4 14.52 29.84 13.71
N ASN A 5 13.59 29.27 14.47
CA ASN A 5 13.64 27.88 14.95
C ASN A 5 12.64 27.06 14.15
N PHE A 6 13.13 26.40 13.09
CA PHE A 6 12.29 25.58 12.20
C PHE A 6 11.58 24.46 12.95
N LYS A 7 12.25 23.76 13.85
CA LYS A 7 11.69 22.65 14.62
C LYS A 7 10.47 23.07 15.44
N LYS A 8 10.59 24.16 16.21
CA LYS A 8 9.48 24.72 16.97
C LYS A 8 8.32 25.17 16.09
N THR A 9 8.63 25.67 14.89
CA THR A 9 7.61 26.12 13.93
C THR A 9 6.90 24.94 13.29
N GLU A 10 7.61 23.91 12.91
CA GLU A 10 7.05 22.68 12.34
C GLU A 10 6.12 21.98 13.34
N ASP A 11 6.58 21.75 14.58
CA ASP A 11 5.77 21.15 15.63
C ASP A 11 4.46 21.94 15.88
N LYS A 12 4.58 23.29 15.96
CA LYS A 12 3.42 24.18 16.13
C LYS A 12 2.37 23.99 15.03
N TRP A 13 2.81 23.98 13.77
CA TRP A 13 1.87 23.91 12.65
C TRP A 13 1.31 22.52 12.42
N GLN A 14 2.09 21.48 12.62
CA GLN A 14 1.58 20.09 12.55
C GLN A 14 0.53 19.85 13.62
N ASP A 15 0.78 20.29 14.85
CA ASP A 15 -0.21 20.26 15.94
C ASP A 15 -1.50 21.02 15.61
N PHE A 16 -1.35 22.21 14.99
CA PHE A 16 -2.50 23.00 14.59
C PHE A 16 -3.33 22.29 13.52
N TRP A 17 -2.69 21.70 12.51
CA TRP A 17 -3.38 20.98 11.45
C TRP A 17 -4.10 19.73 11.97
N ASP A 18 -3.46 18.97 12.83
CA ASP A 18 -4.08 17.78 13.45
C ASP A 18 -5.30 18.14 14.32
N LYS A 19 -5.16 19.13 15.19
CA LYS A 19 -6.24 19.57 16.09
C LYS A 19 -7.45 20.15 15.35
N ASN A 20 -7.20 20.91 14.29
CA ASN A 20 -8.24 21.57 13.50
C ASN A 20 -8.72 20.73 12.31
N LYS A 21 -8.16 19.52 12.12
CA LYS A 21 -8.52 18.64 11.00
C LYS A 21 -8.45 19.35 9.63
N VAL A 22 -7.38 20.13 9.40
CA VAL A 22 -7.27 21.05 8.26
C VAL A 22 -7.35 20.32 6.92
N PHE A 23 -6.80 19.11 6.85
CA PHE A 23 -6.75 18.31 5.62
C PHE A 23 -7.85 17.25 5.54
N LYS A 24 -8.80 17.25 6.49
CA LYS A 24 -9.92 16.33 6.48
C LYS A 24 -10.89 16.67 5.34
N THR A 25 -11.09 15.72 4.43
CA THR A 25 -12.01 15.83 3.32
C THR A 25 -13.46 15.70 3.82
N LYS A 26 -14.31 16.67 3.47
CA LYS A 26 -15.73 16.64 3.73
C LYS A 26 -16.50 16.50 2.40
N ILE A 27 -17.64 15.84 2.43
CA ILE A 27 -18.52 15.77 1.26
C ILE A 27 -19.09 17.17 1.03
N ASP A 28 -18.64 17.82 -0.05
CA ASP A 28 -19.14 19.13 -0.49
C ASP A 28 -19.49 19.05 -1.98
N ARG A 29 -20.79 19.08 -2.27
CA ARG A 29 -21.31 18.96 -3.65
C ARG A 29 -21.16 20.25 -4.46
N ASN A 30 -20.87 21.38 -3.80
CA ASN A 30 -20.72 22.69 -4.45
C ASN A 30 -19.29 22.94 -4.94
N LYS A 31 -18.32 22.12 -4.51
CA LYS A 31 -16.93 22.23 -4.92
C LYS A 31 -16.55 21.17 -5.96
N LYS A 32 -15.71 21.56 -6.89
CA LYS A 32 -15.07 20.60 -7.81
C LYS A 32 -14.23 19.61 -7.02
N LYS A 33 -14.41 18.33 -7.31
CA LYS A 33 -13.64 17.25 -6.65
C LYS A 33 -12.27 17.11 -7.29
N PHE A 34 -11.29 16.78 -6.47
CA PHE A 34 -9.96 16.37 -6.92
C PHE A 34 -9.47 15.21 -6.05
N TYR A 35 -9.06 14.13 -6.69
CA TYR A 35 -8.49 12.96 -6.03
C TYR A 35 -6.98 12.94 -6.28
N CYS A 36 -6.20 13.12 -5.23
CA CYS A 36 -4.75 13.03 -5.26
C CYS A 36 -4.35 11.72 -4.63
N LEU A 37 -3.84 10.80 -5.46
CA LEU A 37 -3.42 9.48 -5.03
C LEU A 37 -1.98 9.24 -5.43
N GLU A 38 -1.17 8.89 -4.47
CA GLU A 38 0.16 8.31 -4.66
C GLU A 38 0.11 6.81 -4.40
N MET A 39 1.11 6.10 -4.90
CA MET A 39 1.27 4.67 -4.64
C MET A 39 1.47 4.41 -3.16
N PHE A 40 0.66 3.52 -2.59
CA PHE A 40 0.78 3.13 -1.19
C PHE A 40 2.10 2.39 -0.93
N PRO A 41 2.80 2.71 0.16
CA PRO A 41 4.05 2.03 0.48
C PRO A 41 3.82 0.62 1.01
N TYR A 42 4.79 -0.25 0.77
CA TYR A 42 4.89 -1.52 1.49
C TYR A 42 5.44 -1.26 2.91
N PRO A 43 4.77 -1.73 3.97
CA PRO A 43 5.24 -1.54 5.34
C PRO A 43 6.32 -2.57 5.71
N SER A 44 7.42 -2.58 4.98
CA SER A 44 8.54 -3.53 5.15
C SER A 44 9.77 -2.94 5.84
N GLY A 45 9.67 -1.72 6.37
CA GLY A 45 10.78 -1.05 7.05
C GLY A 45 10.50 0.41 7.33
N LYS A 46 11.51 1.26 7.16
CA LYS A 46 11.42 2.72 7.33
C LYS A 46 11.22 3.41 5.97
N ILE A 47 10.70 4.65 5.99
CA ILE A 47 10.68 5.46 4.77
C ILE A 47 12.10 5.78 4.30
N HIS A 48 12.25 5.98 3.01
CA HIS A 48 13.49 6.39 2.36
C HIS A 48 13.24 7.56 1.40
N MET A 49 14.28 8.10 0.79
CA MET A 49 14.17 9.28 -0.08
C MET A 49 13.21 9.10 -1.26
N GLY A 50 13.01 7.87 -1.75
CA GLY A 50 11.99 7.57 -2.76
C GLY A 50 10.57 7.88 -2.28
N HIS A 51 10.25 7.51 -1.05
CA HIS A 51 8.96 7.86 -0.41
C HIS A 51 8.82 9.38 -0.24
N VAL A 52 9.88 10.05 0.26
CA VAL A 52 9.87 11.51 0.42
C VAL A 52 9.59 12.20 -0.91
N ARG A 53 10.29 11.81 -1.98
CA ARG A 53 10.08 12.37 -3.31
C ARG A 53 8.65 12.16 -3.81
N ASN A 54 8.15 10.92 -3.74
CA ASN A 54 6.82 10.56 -4.23
C ASN A 54 5.73 11.38 -3.53
N TYR A 55 5.72 11.36 -2.20
CA TYR A 55 4.66 12.01 -1.42
C TYR A 55 4.78 13.53 -1.38
N THR A 56 5.98 14.09 -1.53
CA THR A 56 6.13 15.53 -1.65
C THR A 56 5.56 16.07 -2.96
N ILE A 57 5.72 15.33 -4.07
CA ILE A 57 5.15 15.72 -5.37
C ILE A 57 3.62 15.77 -5.28
N GLY A 58 3.00 14.71 -4.72
CA GLY A 58 1.55 14.67 -4.51
C GLY A 58 1.06 15.74 -3.54
N ASP A 59 1.79 15.98 -2.45
CA ASP A 59 1.45 17.02 -1.47
C ASP A 59 1.42 18.43 -2.08
N VAL A 60 2.41 18.76 -2.92
CA VAL A 60 2.42 20.03 -3.64
C VAL A 60 1.19 20.18 -4.53
N LEU A 61 0.84 19.12 -5.26
CA LEU A 61 -0.35 19.12 -6.12
C LEU A 61 -1.64 19.23 -5.31
N ALA A 62 -1.75 18.46 -4.22
CA ALA A 62 -2.91 18.51 -3.33
C ALA A 62 -3.12 19.91 -2.75
N ARG A 63 -2.07 20.52 -2.18
CA ARG A 63 -2.12 21.90 -1.64
C ARG A 63 -2.46 22.93 -2.71
N TYR A 64 -1.88 22.81 -3.90
CA TYR A 64 -2.21 23.70 -5.02
C TYR A 64 -3.70 23.63 -5.38
N LYS A 65 -4.27 22.42 -5.43
CA LYS A 65 -5.70 22.23 -5.69
C LYS A 65 -6.58 22.73 -4.57
N ILE A 66 -6.17 22.57 -3.31
CA ILE A 66 -6.88 23.18 -2.16
C ILE A 66 -6.93 24.71 -2.30
N LEU A 67 -5.79 25.34 -2.63
CA LEU A 67 -5.71 26.80 -2.85
C LEU A 67 -6.58 27.28 -4.01
N GLN A 68 -6.79 26.43 -5.03
CA GLN A 68 -7.73 26.71 -6.13
C GLN A 68 -9.20 26.50 -5.76
N GLY A 69 -9.53 26.15 -4.51
CA GLY A 69 -10.90 25.95 -4.03
C GLY A 69 -11.50 24.56 -4.34
N TYR A 70 -10.69 23.59 -4.80
CA TYR A 70 -11.19 22.23 -4.98
C TYR A 70 -11.44 21.54 -3.63
N ASN A 71 -12.38 20.60 -3.64
CA ASN A 71 -12.54 19.62 -2.56
C ASN A 71 -11.60 18.46 -2.83
N VAL A 72 -10.47 18.44 -2.13
CA VAL A 72 -9.37 17.50 -2.38
C VAL A 72 -9.48 16.31 -1.44
N LEU A 73 -9.50 15.09 -2.00
CA LEU A 73 -9.25 13.86 -1.26
C LEU A 73 -7.79 13.44 -1.49
N HIS A 74 -7.00 13.50 -0.44
CA HIS A 74 -5.58 13.11 -0.41
C HIS A 74 -5.38 12.03 0.67
N PRO A 75 -5.71 10.76 0.39
CA PRO A 75 -5.66 9.68 1.37
C PRO A 75 -4.27 9.09 1.48
N MET A 76 -4.06 8.31 2.53
CA MET A 76 -2.93 7.40 2.68
C MET A 76 -3.43 5.97 2.87
N GLY A 77 -2.64 5.02 2.39
CA GLY A 77 -2.88 3.61 2.61
C GLY A 77 -1.58 2.83 2.69
N TRP A 78 -1.71 1.56 3.07
CA TRP A 78 -0.59 0.63 3.22
C TRP A 78 -0.86 -0.59 2.34
N ASP A 79 0.04 -0.86 1.40
CA ASP A 79 0.04 -2.11 0.65
C ASP A 79 0.69 -3.18 1.52
N SER A 80 -0.13 -3.77 2.37
CA SER A 80 0.30 -4.50 3.57
C SER A 80 0.10 -6.01 3.48
N PHE A 81 -0.33 -6.51 2.33
CA PHE A 81 -0.30 -7.94 2.03
C PHE A 81 0.89 -8.31 1.15
N GLY A 82 1.27 -9.58 1.20
CA GLY A 82 2.16 -10.21 0.25
C GLY A 82 3.57 -10.45 0.75
N MET A 83 4.35 -11.05 -0.14
CA MET A 83 5.67 -11.59 0.14
C MET A 83 6.71 -10.61 0.72
N PRO A 84 6.74 -9.32 0.37
CA PRO A 84 7.74 -8.42 0.96
C PRO A 84 7.64 -8.32 2.48
N ALA A 85 6.42 -8.18 3.02
CA ALA A 85 6.20 -8.13 4.47
C ALA A 85 6.44 -9.50 5.13
N GLU A 86 5.93 -10.58 4.53
CA GLU A 86 6.10 -11.94 5.03
C GLU A 86 7.57 -12.36 5.08
N ASN A 87 8.33 -12.08 4.04
CA ASN A 87 9.75 -12.41 3.99
C ASN A 87 10.58 -11.59 4.99
N ALA A 88 10.27 -10.31 5.15
CA ALA A 88 10.91 -9.47 6.14
C ALA A 88 10.63 -9.97 7.57
N ALA A 89 9.40 -10.39 7.86
CA ALA A 89 9.03 -10.97 9.13
C ALA A 89 9.78 -12.30 9.39
N ARG A 90 9.83 -13.19 8.39
CA ARG A 90 10.59 -14.46 8.49
C ARG A 90 12.07 -14.23 8.77
N GLN A 91 12.73 -13.30 8.06
CA GLN A 91 14.13 -12.96 8.27
C GLN A 91 14.42 -12.44 9.68
N ASN A 92 13.44 -11.82 10.32
CA ASN A 92 13.55 -11.27 11.68
C ASN A 92 12.96 -12.19 12.75
N ASN A 93 12.50 -13.41 12.41
CA ASN A 93 11.80 -14.35 13.29
C ASN A 93 10.59 -13.72 14.02
N LEU A 94 9.83 -12.92 13.30
CA LEU A 94 8.66 -12.23 13.81
C LEU A 94 7.39 -12.74 13.10
N ASP A 95 6.26 -12.57 13.77
CA ASP A 95 4.96 -12.78 13.17
C ASP A 95 4.69 -11.71 12.10
N PRO A 96 4.24 -12.07 10.87
CA PRO A 96 3.98 -11.12 9.79
C PRO A 96 2.98 -10.01 10.15
N GLU A 97 1.94 -10.32 10.92
CA GLU A 97 0.95 -9.32 11.33
C GLU A 97 1.56 -8.28 12.27
N THR A 98 2.28 -8.74 13.28
CA THR A 98 2.96 -7.88 14.26
C THR A 98 3.99 -6.99 13.57
N TRP A 99 4.86 -7.59 12.75
CA TRP A 99 5.86 -6.87 11.96
C TRP A 99 5.24 -5.78 11.08
N THR A 100 4.18 -6.12 10.37
CA THR A 100 3.48 -5.20 9.47
C THR A 100 2.88 -4.02 10.23
N LYS A 101 2.18 -4.28 11.34
CA LYS A 101 1.56 -3.23 12.16
C LYS A 101 2.60 -2.28 12.80
N GLU A 102 3.71 -2.83 13.27
CA GLU A 102 4.81 -2.02 13.82
C GLU A 102 5.42 -1.11 12.75
N ASN A 103 5.71 -1.65 11.56
CA ASN A 103 6.25 -0.85 10.47
C ASN A 103 5.28 0.23 9.98
N ILE A 104 3.97 -0.06 9.88
CA ILE A 104 2.95 0.95 9.60
C ILE A 104 3.02 2.09 10.62
N SER A 105 3.08 1.76 11.90
CA SER A 105 3.18 2.75 12.97
C SER A 105 4.44 3.63 12.83
N VAL A 106 5.59 3.01 12.59
CA VAL A 106 6.86 3.73 12.40
C VAL A 106 6.81 4.64 11.18
N MET A 107 6.40 4.09 10.02
CA MET A 107 6.33 4.85 8.76
C MET A 107 5.32 5.99 8.85
N LYS A 108 4.15 5.76 9.45
CA LYS A 108 3.13 6.79 9.69
C LYS A 108 3.68 7.96 10.49
N ASN A 109 4.40 7.67 11.58
CA ASN A 109 5.04 8.70 12.39
C ASN A 109 6.09 9.48 11.60
N GLN A 110 6.86 8.81 10.73
CA GLN A 110 7.84 9.47 9.87
C GLN A 110 7.16 10.34 8.80
N LEU A 111 6.09 9.86 8.16
CA LEU A 111 5.34 10.63 7.16
C LEU A 111 4.63 11.85 7.79
N LYS A 112 4.08 11.70 8.99
CA LYS A 112 3.50 12.83 9.72
C LYS A 112 4.52 13.94 9.98
N LYS A 113 5.77 13.60 10.33
CA LYS A 113 6.84 14.58 10.52
C LYS A 113 7.22 15.35 9.25
N LEU A 114 6.92 14.83 8.06
CA LEU A 114 7.07 15.58 6.81
C LEU A 114 6.01 16.68 6.64
N GLY A 115 4.97 16.68 7.45
CA GLY A 115 3.92 17.68 7.41
C GLY A 115 3.06 17.65 6.15
N LEU A 116 2.86 16.49 5.56
CA LEU A 116 2.06 16.29 4.34
C LEU A 116 0.57 16.54 4.59
N SER A 117 -0.13 17.04 3.56
CA SER A 117 -1.57 17.36 3.59
C SER A 117 -2.47 16.13 3.42
N ILE A 118 -2.13 15.06 4.12
CA ILE A 118 -2.85 13.78 4.06
C ILE A 118 -4.06 13.78 4.97
N ASP A 119 -5.19 13.30 4.47
CA ASP A 119 -6.38 12.99 5.27
C ASP A 119 -6.22 11.64 5.98
N TRP A 120 -5.62 11.66 7.16
CA TRP A 120 -5.38 10.47 7.98
C TRP A 120 -6.66 9.79 8.49
N ASP A 121 -7.82 10.47 8.46
CA ASP A 121 -9.10 9.84 8.76
C ASP A 121 -9.57 8.90 7.62
N ARG A 122 -8.93 8.97 6.46
CA ARG A 122 -9.12 8.10 5.28
C ARG A 122 -7.99 7.09 5.07
N GLU A 123 -7.22 6.84 6.12
CA GLU A 123 -6.17 5.81 6.10
C GLU A 123 -6.79 4.42 5.92
N ILE A 124 -6.18 3.61 5.06
CA ILE A 124 -6.57 2.22 4.83
C ILE A 124 -5.36 1.29 4.90
N SER A 125 -5.61 0.01 5.16
CA SER A 125 -4.60 -1.04 5.11
C SER A 125 -5.16 -2.23 4.34
N THR A 126 -4.48 -2.67 3.29
CA THR A 126 -4.99 -3.74 2.42
C THR A 126 -5.12 -5.09 3.12
N CYS A 127 -4.40 -5.30 4.24
CA CYS A 127 -4.51 -6.48 5.07
C CYS A 127 -5.62 -6.42 6.14
N SER A 128 -6.35 -5.30 6.25
CA SER A 128 -7.45 -5.22 7.20
C SER A 128 -8.71 -5.90 6.67
N SER A 129 -9.49 -6.49 7.58
CA SER A 129 -10.75 -7.16 7.24
C SER A 129 -11.76 -6.20 6.62
N GLU A 130 -11.77 -4.95 7.06
CA GLU A 130 -12.63 -3.89 6.49
C GLU A 130 -12.32 -3.63 5.03
N TYR A 131 -11.05 -3.81 4.62
CA TYR A 131 -10.63 -3.62 3.24
C TYR A 131 -10.87 -4.89 2.40
N TYR A 132 -10.30 -6.03 2.79
CA TYR A 132 -10.31 -7.21 1.93
C TYR A 132 -11.66 -7.91 1.85
N LYS A 133 -12.61 -7.67 2.76
CA LYS A 133 -13.99 -8.17 2.62
C LYS A 133 -14.63 -7.78 1.30
N HIS A 134 -14.37 -6.56 0.81
CA HIS A 134 -14.87 -6.09 -0.48
C HIS A 134 -14.21 -6.81 -1.66
N GLN A 135 -12.93 -7.17 -1.53
CA GLN A 135 -12.24 -8.00 -2.53
C GLN A 135 -12.81 -9.42 -2.55
N GLN A 136 -13.13 -9.98 -1.39
CA GLN A 136 -13.77 -11.29 -1.30
C GLN A 136 -15.17 -11.30 -1.90
N GLU A 137 -15.96 -10.26 -1.63
CA GLU A 137 -17.28 -10.08 -2.24
C GLU A 137 -17.18 -10.00 -3.77
N PHE A 138 -16.28 -9.16 -4.29
CA PHE A 138 -16.02 -9.05 -5.71
C PHE A 138 -15.54 -10.38 -6.35
N PHE A 139 -14.70 -11.13 -5.65
CA PHE A 139 -14.27 -12.47 -6.08
C PHE A 139 -15.47 -13.41 -6.25
N LEU A 140 -16.40 -13.42 -5.31
CA LEU A 140 -17.61 -14.23 -5.38
C LEU A 140 -18.50 -13.84 -6.56
N GLU A 141 -18.67 -12.56 -6.83
CA GLU A 141 -19.41 -12.10 -8.02
C GLU A 141 -18.76 -12.57 -9.32
N LEU A 142 -17.42 -12.55 -9.41
CA LEU A 142 -16.70 -13.05 -10.57
C LEU A 142 -16.83 -14.58 -10.71
N PHE A 143 -16.83 -15.29 -9.60
CA PHE A 143 -17.05 -16.73 -9.57
C PHE A 143 -18.45 -17.10 -10.07
N ASP A 144 -19.49 -16.44 -9.58
CA ASP A 144 -20.88 -16.66 -9.99
C ASP A 144 -21.11 -16.38 -11.48
N LYS A 145 -20.34 -15.44 -12.05
CA LYS A 145 -20.34 -15.13 -13.50
C LYS A 145 -19.49 -16.09 -14.35
N GLY A 146 -18.87 -17.09 -13.72
CA GLY A 146 -17.99 -18.05 -14.42
C GLY A 146 -16.71 -17.42 -14.98
N LEU A 147 -16.29 -16.29 -14.42
CA LEU A 147 -15.03 -15.63 -14.77
C LEU A 147 -13.85 -16.10 -13.94
N VAL A 148 -14.14 -16.79 -12.84
CA VAL A 148 -13.16 -17.44 -11.97
C VAL A 148 -13.48 -18.93 -11.89
N TYR A 149 -12.46 -19.75 -11.99
CA TYR A 149 -12.61 -21.21 -11.94
C TYR A 149 -11.41 -21.83 -11.22
N ARG A 150 -11.61 -23.05 -10.73
CA ARG A 150 -10.57 -23.82 -10.05
C ARG A 150 -10.09 -24.96 -10.93
N LYS A 151 -8.77 -25.11 -11.03
CA LYS A 151 -8.14 -26.14 -11.87
C LYS A 151 -6.81 -26.59 -11.27
N GLU A 152 -6.53 -27.89 -11.39
CA GLU A 152 -5.20 -28.41 -11.14
C GLU A 152 -4.26 -28.04 -12.31
N ASN A 153 -3.13 -27.44 -12.01
CA ASN A 153 -2.12 -27.08 -13.01
C ASN A 153 -0.70 -27.20 -12.44
N TYR A 154 0.25 -27.34 -13.35
CA TYR A 154 1.66 -27.25 -12.98
C TYR A 154 2.06 -25.80 -12.71
N VAL A 155 2.77 -25.61 -11.61
CA VAL A 155 3.30 -24.32 -11.21
C VAL A 155 4.81 -24.42 -10.99
N ASN A 156 5.48 -23.31 -11.06
CA ASN A 156 6.89 -23.19 -10.66
C ASN A 156 6.92 -22.98 -9.13
N TRP A 157 7.40 -23.95 -8.40
CA TRP A 157 7.45 -23.91 -6.94
C TRP A 157 8.87 -23.61 -6.47
N ASP A 158 9.02 -22.61 -5.62
CA ASP A 158 10.26 -22.31 -4.93
C ASP A 158 10.24 -22.98 -3.55
N PRO A 159 11.12 -23.97 -3.30
CA PRO A 159 11.11 -24.72 -2.05
C PRO A 159 11.69 -23.93 -0.86
N ILE A 160 12.48 -22.87 -1.11
CA ILE A 160 13.03 -22.01 -0.05
C ILE A 160 12.02 -20.94 0.34
N ASP A 161 11.50 -20.20 -0.63
CA ASP A 161 10.50 -19.17 -0.37
C ASP A 161 9.08 -19.75 -0.13
N GLN A 162 8.91 -21.08 -0.36
CA GLN A 162 7.65 -21.81 -0.21
C GLN A 162 6.48 -21.13 -0.92
N THR A 163 6.72 -20.72 -2.17
CA THR A 163 5.75 -19.98 -2.96
C THR A 163 5.75 -20.41 -4.41
N VAL A 164 4.66 -20.04 -5.12
CA VAL A 164 4.55 -20.19 -6.56
C VAL A 164 5.18 -18.98 -7.24
N LEU A 165 6.00 -19.25 -8.25
CA LEU A 165 6.64 -18.20 -9.05
C LEU A 165 5.98 -18.10 -10.43
N ALA A 166 5.80 -16.86 -10.88
CA ALA A 166 5.48 -16.59 -12.28
C ALA A 166 6.67 -16.97 -13.19
N ASN A 167 6.41 -17.16 -14.47
CA ASN A 167 7.48 -17.57 -15.41
C ASN A 167 8.63 -16.54 -15.45
N GLU A 168 8.30 -15.26 -15.35
CA GLU A 168 9.25 -14.14 -15.34
C GLU A 168 10.14 -14.10 -14.08
N GLN A 169 9.72 -14.82 -13.04
CA GLN A 169 10.43 -14.94 -11.78
C GLN A 169 11.36 -16.18 -11.73
N VAL A 170 11.44 -16.93 -12.82
CA VAL A 170 12.33 -18.08 -12.98
C VAL A 170 13.45 -17.71 -13.95
N ILE A 171 14.68 -17.61 -13.43
CA ILE A 171 15.87 -17.26 -14.20
C ILE A 171 16.82 -18.47 -14.20
N ASP A 172 17.16 -19.00 -15.36
CA ASP A 172 18.02 -20.17 -15.52
C ASP A 172 17.58 -21.38 -14.67
N GLY A 173 16.26 -21.60 -14.56
CA GLY A 173 15.68 -22.69 -13.78
C GLY A 173 15.73 -22.49 -12.25
N LYS A 174 16.04 -21.28 -11.81
CA LYS A 174 16.12 -20.91 -10.40
C LYS A 174 15.15 -19.77 -10.07
N GLY A 175 14.70 -19.75 -8.82
CA GLY A 175 13.92 -18.62 -8.30
C GLY A 175 14.77 -17.34 -8.31
N TRP A 176 14.24 -16.27 -8.90
CA TRP A 176 14.93 -14.99 -9.10
C TRP A 176 15.45 -14.36 -7.80
N ARG A 177 14.84 -14.72 -6.69
CA ARG A 177 15.13 -14.17 -5.37
C ARG A 177 15.91 -15.14 -4.48
N SER A 178 15.43 -16.37 -4.34
CA SER A 178 16.04 -17.38 -3.49
C SER A 178 17.31 -18.00 -4.09
N GLY A 179 17.42 -17.99 -5.44
CA GLY A 179 18.44 -18.72 -6.17
C GLY A 179 18.27 -20.25 -6.12
N ALA A 180 17.19 -20.75 -5.49
CA ALA A 180 16.91 -22.18 -5.41
C ALA A 180 16.46 -22.75 -6.77
N PRO A 181 16.82 -24.02 -7.07
CA PRO A 181 16.22 -24.72 -8.20
C PRO A 181 14.70 -24.78 -8.07
N VAL A 182 14.01 -24.41 -9.12
CA VAL A 182 12.54 -24.39 -9.15
C VAL A 182 12.01 -25.80 -9.43
N GLU A 183 11.04 -26.23 -8.64
CA GLU A 183 10.35 -27.51 -8.81
C GLU A 183 9.05 -27.34 -9.59
N ARG A 184 8.75 -28.26 -10.50
CA ARG A 184 7.43 -28.32 -11.13
C ARG A 184 6.48 -29.12 -10.26
N LYS A 185 5.51 -28.41 -9.65
CA LYS A 185 4.54 -29.00 -8.71
C LYS A 185 3.13 -28.84 -9.24
N LYS A 186 2.30 -29.89 -9.10
CA LYS A 186 0.88 -29.80 -9.39
C LYS A 186 0.14 -29.26 -8.19
N LEU A 187 -0.56 -28.14 -8.38
CA LEU A 187 -1.41 -27.54 -7.37
C LEU A 187 -2.79 -27.22 -7.92
N ASN A 188 -3.78 -27.34 -7.08
CA ASN A 188 -5.14 -26.93 -7.37
C ASN A 188 -5.28 -25.45 -7.04
N GLN A 189 -5.44 -24.61 -8.07
CA GLN A 189 -5.41 -23.15 -7.95
C GLN A 189 -6.63 -22.50 -8.59
N TRP A 190 -6.87 -21.27 -8.23
CA TRP A 190 -7.87 -20.41 -8.84
C TRP A 190 -7.29 -19.67 -10.04
N PHE A 191 -8.08 -19.58 -11.10
CA PHE A 191 -7.73 -18.90 -12.35
C PHE A 191 -8.80 -17.91 -12.73
N PHE A 192 -8.36 -16.75 -13.23
CA PHE A 192 -9.22 -15.77 -13.87
C PHE A 192 -9.21 -15.96 -15.37
N ASN A 193 -10.38 -15.99 -15.99
CA ASN A 193 -10.52 -16.11 -17.43
C ASN A 193 -10.41 -14.73 -18.09
N ILE A 194 -9.21 -14.15 -18.04
CA ILE A 194 -8.94 -12.79 -18.54
C ILE A 194 -9.07 -12.70 -20.08
N SER A 195 -8.93 -13.81 -20.80
CA SER A 195 -9.08 -13.85 -22.25
C SER A 195 -10.52 -13.67 -22.75
N LYS A 196 -11.51 -13.64 -21.85
CA LYS A 196 -12.88 -13.22 -22.19
C LYS A 196 -13.03 -11.72 -22.37
N PHE A 197 -12.04 -10.95 -21.98
CA PHE A 197 -12.02 -9.49 -22.10
C PHE A 197 -11.03 -9.12 -23.22
N PRO A 198 -11.43 -8.22 -24.16
CA PRO A 198 -10.54 -7.74 -25.22
C PRO A 198 -9.39 -6.91 -24.68
#